data_b1c860dbc7b6f59a10026ce2d5f07673
#
_entry.id   b1c860dbc7b6f59a10026ce2d5f07673
#
_cell.length_a   1.000
_cell.length_b   1.000
_cell.length_c   1.000
_cell.angle_alpha   90.00
_cell.angle_beta   90.00
_cell.angle_gamma   90.00
#
_symmetry.space_group_name_H-M   'P 1'
#
loop_
_entity.id
_entity.type
_entity.pdbx_description
1 polymer ?
#
loop_
_entity_poly.entity_id
_entity_poly.type
_entity_poly.pdbx_seq_one_letter_code
_entity_poly.pdbx_strand_id
1 'polypeptide(L)'
;MQNGQRQAAASGPKGMKTMHPRMRPEPGPRTIQFPHHRFLSDPSPMAKASGDGQHFLPDFGSFKVAIRIIVLAVLIAAVVTIGRNEVFDESAWQDLNLLIGFGMVLALISVLVLKLFSPLIRRMTVRTGSLLAFMLLLAVMVIGTEVMVFALYDLRLIPERWPDWHYSLLIRTVLVGSIVSILGLRYLLMAHRAEMESRAEQEARMQALQSRIRPHFLFNSMNSIASLMRSDPARAEIALQDLADLFRVLLADARKLVPISAEREISRQYLEIEKLRLGDRLKINWQVNNVPRSALIPALTLQPLLENAIYHGIEPRFQGGTLRIELWGENETLNVLISNPLPDVPKHAHGKGNKIAMENIRMRLTTHFGESASMQVFQDGGQYHVKLRMPIVRG
;
A
#
# COMPACT_ATOMS: atom_id res chain seq x y z
N MET A 1 -55.74 65.12 31.60
CA MET A 1 -57.21 65.15 31.79
C MET A 1 -57.74 63.86 31.26
N GLN A 2 -58.02 63.00 32.17
CA GLN A 2 -59.29 62.45 32.59
C GLN A 2 -59.92 61.48 31.62
N ASN A 3 -59.93 60.26 32.12
CA ASN A 3 -61.13 59.46 32.45
C ASN A 3 -61.69 58.69 31.24
N GLY A 4 -62.02 57.47 31.31
CA GLY A 4 -62.35 56.55 32.41
C GLY A 4 -63.45 55.61 31.94
N GLN A 5 -63.35 54.38 32.45
CA GLN A 5 -64.51 53.52 32.77
C GLN A 5 -65.22 52.79 31.61
N ARG A 6 -65.35 51.57 31.68
CA ARG A 6 -66.07 50.51 32.47
C ARG A 6 -66.89 49.63 31.55
N GLN A 7 -66.58 48.31 31.57
CA GLN A 7 -67.49 47.22 31.91
C GLN A 7 -68.77 47.05 31.07
N ALA A 8 -68.89 45.85 30.46
CA ALA A 8 -69.88 44.90 30.91
C ALA A 8 -69.81 43.58 30.15
N ALA A 9 -70.00 42.53 30.87
CA ALA A 9 -70.06 41.14 30.52
C ALA A 9 -71.28 40.76 29.67
N ALA A 10 -71.19 39.79 28.82
CA ALA A 10 -72.29 38.91 28.43
C ALA A 10 -71.73 37.50 28.03
N SER A 11 -72.30 36.55 28.73
CA SER A 11 -72.13 35.13 28.69
C SER A 11 -72.74 34.41 27.49
N GLY A 12 -72.10 33.35 26.98
CA GLY A 12 -72.67 32.13 26.42
C GLY A 12 -72.46 31.92 24.93
N PRO A 13 -72.64 30.71 24.37
CA PRO A 13 -72.60 29.39 24.97
C PRO A 13 -71.53 28.46 24.31
N LYS A 14 -71.27 27.33 24.94
CA LYS A 14 -70.36 26.25 24.59
C LYS A 14 -70.61 25.72 23.18
N GLY A 15 -69.61 25.90 22.26
CA GLY A 15 -69.51 25.29 20.95
C GLY A 15 -68.60 24.09 21.02
N MET A 16 -69.15 22.98 20.66
CA MET A 16 -68.59 21.60 20.54
C MET A 16 -67.35 21.58 19.65
N LYS A 17 -66.14 21.24 20.21
CA LYS A 17 -64.91 21.04 19.47
C LYS A 17 -64.98 19.69 18.75
N THR A 18 -65.19 19.72 17.46
CA THR A 18 -64.93 18.57 16.57
C THR A 18 -63.41 18.30 16.53
N MET A 19 -63.08 17.14 17.02
CA MET A 19 -61.69 16.62 17.04
C MET A 19 -61.35 16.11 15.65
N HIS A 20 -60.66 16.88 14.82
CA HIS A 20 -60.03 16.37 13.60
C HIS A 20 -58.79 15.55 13.99
N PRO A 21 -58.61 14.30 13.48
CA PRO A 21 -57.40 13.54 13.72
C PRO A 21 -56.23 14.23 13.02
N ARG A 22 -55.25 14.66 13.80
CA ARG A 22 -53.95 15.11 13.26
C ARG A 22 -53.29 13.95 12.50
N MET A 23 -53.29 14.00 11.19
CA MET A 23 -52.39 13.18 10.37
C MET A 23 -50.96 13.46 10.81
N ARG A 24 -50.25 12.42 11.25
CA ARG A 24 -48.80 12.48 11.45
C ARG A 24 -48.16 12.70 10.06
N PRO A 25 -47.23 13.66 9.92
CA PRO A 25 -46.47 13.76 8.68
C PRO A 25 -45.73 12.45 8.44
N GLU A 26 -45.84 11.93 7.22
CA GLU A 26 -45.05 10.78 6.77
C GLU A 26 -43.53 11.08 6.92
N PRO A 27 -42.73 10.12 7.38
CA PRO A 27 -41.30 10.29 7.44
C PRO A 27 -40.77 10.50 6.02
N GLY A 28 -40.26 11.68 5.74
CA GLY A 28 -39.59 12.02 4.50
C GLY A 28 -38.44 11.02 4.20
N PRO A 29 -38.03 10.92 2.94
CA PRO A 29 -37.03 9.93 2.52
C PRO A 29 -35.78 10.05 3.38
N ARG A 30 -35.41 8.94 4.06
CA ARG A 30 -34.17 8.88 4.82
C ARG A 30 -33.00 9.02 3.85
N THR A 31 -32.43 10.20 3.80
CA THR A 31 -31.13 10.41 3.14
C THR A 31 -30.12 9.60 3.93
N ILE A 32 -29.59 8.54 3.33
CA ILE A 32 -28.46 7.80 3.88
C ILE A 32 -27.26 8.75 3.78
N GLN A 33 -27.04 9.54 4.83
CA GLN A 33 -25.80 10.29 4.99
C GLN A 33 -24.71 9.30 5.38
N PHE A 34 -23.93 8.86 4.41
CA PHE A 34 -22.65 8.23 4.71
C PHE A 34 -21.77 9.29 5.39
N PRO A 35 -21.11 8.97 6.51
CA PRO A 35 -20.29 9.94 7.22
C PRO A 35 -19.07 10.29 6.37
N HIS A 36 -19.14 11.42 5.68
CA HIS A 36 -18.13 11.91 4.73
C HIS A 36 -16.78 12.30 5.36
N HIS A 37 -16.63 12.27 6.69
CA HIS A 37 -15.46 12.85 7.35
C HIS A 37 -14.62 11.92 8.23
N ARG A 38 -15.01 10.66 8.44
CA ARG A 38 -14.25 9.80 9.36
C ARG A 38 -13.19 8.90 8.71
N PHE A 39 -13.20 8.76 7.38
CA PHE A 39 -12.23 7.90 6.69
C PHE A 39 -10.93 8.58 6.26
N LEU A 40 -10.86 9.93 6.30
CA LEU A 40 -9.68 10.68 5.85
C LEU A 40 -8.88 11.35 6.96
N SER A 41 -9.34 11.34 8.22
CA SER A 41 -8.67 11.99 9.34
C SER A 41 -8.21 11.06 10.46
N ASP A 42 -8.66 9.82 10.51
CA ASP A 42 -8.04 8.83 11.39
C ASP A 42 -6.89 8.16 10.62
N PRO A 43 -5.65 8.23 11.14
CA PRO A 43 -4.59 7.40 10.61
C PRO A 43 -5.08 5.97 10.69
N SER A 44 -5.06 5.28 9.52
CA SER A 44 -5.52 3.89 9.40
C SER A 44 -5.00 3.06 10.58
N PRO A 45 -5.75 2.04 11.06
CA PRO A 45 -5.23 1.11 12.08
C PRO A 45 -3.88 0.50 11.69
N MET A 46 -3.52 0.51 10.40
CA MET A 46 -2.18 0.19 9.90
C MET A 46 -1.10 1.20 10.33
N ALA A 47 -1.40 2.49 10.52
CA ALA A 47 -0.41 3.47 11.00
C ALA A 47 -0.06 3.27 12.48
N LYS A 48 -0.93 2.63 13.28
CA LYS A 48 -0.62 2.23 14.66
C LYS A 48 0.15 0.91 14.74
N ALA A 49 0.04 0.02 13.74
CA ALA A 49 0.82 -1.19 13.64
C ALA A 49 2.26 -0.96 13.15
N SER A 50 2.55 0.20 12.54
CA SER A 50 3.89 0.54 12.05
C SER A 50 4.89 0.97 13.14
N GLY A 51 4.45 1.13 14.40
CA GLY A 51 5.35 1.42 15.53
C GLY A 51 6.18 0.21 16.00
N ASP A 52 5.72 -1.01 15.76
CA ASP A 52 6.35 -2.23 16.29
C ASP A 52 7.28 -2.95 15.30
N GLY A 53 7.30 -2.54 14.03
CA GLY A 53 8.06 -3.20 12.95
C GLY A 53 9.43 -2.59 12.62
N GLN A 54 9.86 -1.51 13.29
CA GLN A 54 11.09 -0.77 12.93
C GLN A 54 12.36 -1.27 13.62
N HIS A 55 12.31 -2.37 14.36
CA HIS A 55 13.48 -2.82 15.13
C HIS A 55 14.20 -3.97 14.41
N PHE A 56 15.51 -3.79 14.18
CA PHE A 56 16.36 -4.79 13.51
C PHE A 56 16.61 -6.05 14.34
N LEU A 57 16.34 -6.01 15.66
CA LEU A 57 16.46 -7.17 16.53
C LEU A 57 15.14 -7.93 16.60
N PRO A 58 15.18 -9.26 16.43
CA PRO A 58 14.02 -10.11 16.61
C PRO A 58 13.54 -10.04 18.07
N ASP A 59 12.30 -10.46 18.27
CA ASP A 59 11.83 -10.71 19.64
C ASP A 59 12.53 -11.95 20.20
N PHE A 60 13.54 -11.72 21.04
CA PHE A 60 14.28 -12.78 21.73
C PHE A 60 13.41 -13.58 22.72
N GLY A 61 12.18 -13.15 23.02
CA GLY A 61 11.20 -13.94 23.75
C GLY A 61 10.50 -15.00 22.91
N SER A 62 10.67 -14.98 21.61
CA SER A 62 10.06 -15.94 20.68
C SER A 62 10.74 -17.32 20.77
N PHE A 63 9.94 -18.37 21.01
CA PHE A 63 10.40 -19.76 21.03
C PHE A 63 11.17 -20.17 19.76
N LYS A 64 10.76 -19.64 18.59
CA LYS A 64 11.42 -19.90 17.31
C LYS A 64 12.86 -19.34 17.27
N VAL A 65 13.11 -18.20 17.88
CA VAL A 65 14.45 -17.60 17.96
C VAL A 65 15.31 -18.40 18.92
N ALA A 66 14.79 -18.77 20.08
CA ALA A 66 15.50 -19.60 21.06
C ALA A 66 15.95 -20.95 20.46
N ILE A 67 15.07 -21.67 19.75
CA ILE A 67 15.43 -22.92 19.07
C ILE A 67 16.56 -22.71 18.05
N ARG A 68 16.50 -21.67 17.22
CA ARG A 68 17.57 -21.40 16.22
C ARG A 68 18.91 -21.18 16.89
N ILE A 69 18.95 -20.47 18.02
CA ILE A 69 20.19 -20.20 18.76
C ILE A 69 20.71 -21.50 19.38
N ILE A 70 19.87 -22.33 19.96
CA ILE A 70 20.25 -23.64 20.50
C ILE A 70 20.82 -24.56 19.40
N VAL A 71 20.13 -24.66 18.27
CA VAL A 71 20.61 -25.47 17.13
C VAL A 71 21.97 -24.98 16.65
N LEU A 72 22.15 -23.65 16.56
CA LEU A 72 23.44 -23.06 16.18
C LEU A 72 24.54 -23.40 17.19
N ALA A 73 24.25 -23.32 18.49
CA ALA A 73 25.21 -23.67 19.55
C ALA A 73 25.64 -25.16 19.46
N VAL A 74 24.68 -26.07 19.21
CA VAL A 74 24.97 -27.51 19.01
C VAL A 74 25.83 -27.74 17.76
N LEU A 75 25.51 -27.08 16.65
CA LEU A 75 26.30 -27.18 15.42
C LEU A 75 27.74 -26.68 15.61
N ILE A 76 27.92 -25.58 16.31
CA ILE A 76 29.24 -25.03 16.62
C ILE A 76 30.02 -25.99 17.50
N ALA A 77 29.41 -26.56 18.55
CA ALA A 77 30.03 -27.58 19.39
C ALA A 77 30.48 -28.80 18.57
N ALA A 78 29.65 -29.29 17.67
CA ALA A 78 29.99 -30.38 16.79
C ALA A 78 31.18 -30.05 15.88
N VAL A 79 31.19 -28.89 15.24
CA VAL A 79 32.30 -28.44 14.37
C VAL A 79 33.60 -28.33 15.15
N VAL A 80 33.56 -27.74 16.34
CA VAL A 80 34.75 -27.59 17.22
C VAL A 80 35.28 -28.96 17.66
N THR A 81 34.39 -29.90 18.02
CA THR A 81 34.77 -31.25 18.42
C THR A 81 35.42 -32.02 17.26
N ILE A 82 34.83 -31.96 16.07
CA ILE A 82 35.40 -32.63 14.87
C ILE A 82 36.75 -32.02 14.51
N GLY A 83 36.91 -30.69 14.62
CA GLY A 83 38.20 -30.04 14.32
C GLY A 83 39.30 -30.27 15.37
N ARG A 84 38.93 -30.73 16.58
CA ARG A 84 39.87 -31.00 17.67
C ARG A 84 40.32 -32.43 17.75
N ASN A 85 39.47 -33.39 17.39
CA ASN A 85 39.72 -34.82 17.54
C ASN A 85 39.95 -35.44 16.16
N GLU A 86 41.09 -36.11 16.01
CA GLU A 86 41.43 -36.86 14.76
C GLU A 86 40.62 -38.15 14.62
N VAL A 87 40.25 -38.76 15.73
CA VAL A 87 39.43 -39.98 15.79
C VAL A 87 38.23 -39.79 16.68
N PHE A 88 37.08 -40.28 16.27
CA PHE A 88 35.83 -40.19 17.03
C PHE A 88 35.72 -41.38 17.99
N ASP A 89 36.40 -41.27 19.11
CA ASP A 89 36.37 -42.23 20.22
C ASP A 89 35.47 -41.77 21.37
N GLU A 90 35.51 -42.52 22.48
CA GLU A 90 34.69 -42.18 23.67
C GLU A 90 35.06 -40.82 24.28
N SER A 91 36.34 -40.43 24.16
CA SER A 91 36.83 -39.10 24.63
C SER A 91 36.23 -37.96 23.79
N ALA A 92 36.09 -38.14 22.48
CA ALA A 92 35.47 -37.19 21.58
C ALA A 92 33.98 -37.00 21.87
N TRP A 93 33.27 -38.07 22.27
CA TRP A 93 31.86 -37.96 22.71
C TRP A 93 31.72 -37.22 24.03
N GLN A 94 32.62 -37.39 25.00
CA GLN A 94 32.65 -36.67 26.23
C GLN A 94 32.92 -35.17 25.99
N ASP A 95 33.93 -34.84 25.14
CA ASP A 95 34.22 -33.48 24.73
C ASP A 95 33.00 -32.81 24.03
N LEU A 96 32.31 -33.53 23.15
CA LEU A 96 31.10 -33.00 22.48
C LEU A 96 30.02 -32.69 23.49
N ASN A 97 29.71 -33.57 24.43
CA ASN A 97 28.67 -33.35 25.42
C ASN A 97 28.98 -32.15 26.33
N LEU A 98 30.26 -32.01 26.75
CA LEU A 98 30.69 -30.86 27.54
C LEU A 98 30.57 -29.54 26.76
N LEU A 99 31.01 -29.53 25.49
CA LEU A 99 30.91 -28.35 24.62
C LEU A 99 29.46 -27.96 24.31
N ILE A 100 28.60 -28.95 24.08
CA ILE A 100 27.15 -28.70 23.91
C ILE A 100 26.57 -28.10 25.19
N GLY A 101 26.81 -28.69 26.35
CA GLY A 101 26.33 -28.20 27.64
C GLY A 101 26.79 -26.75 27.91
N PHE A 102 28.08 -26.49 27.75
CA PHE A 102 28.66 -25.15 27.92
C PHE A 102 28.09 -24.16 26.88
N GLY A 103 28.05 -24.52 25.61
CA GLY A 103 27.50 -23.69 24.53
C GLY A 103 26.03 -23.35 24.74
N MET A 104 25.22 -24.31 25.22
CA MET A 104 23.81 -24.09 25.53
C MET A 104 23.62 -23.09 26.67
N VAL A 105 24.41 -23.20 27.75
CA VAL A 105 24.35 -22.26 28.89
C VAL A 105 24.72 -20.86 28.41
N LEU A 106 25.81 -20.69 27.67
CA LEU A 106 26.22 -19.40 27.10
C LEU A 106 25.14 -18.83 26.14
N ALA A 107 24.54 -19.67 25.31
CA ALA A 107 23.49 -19.27 24.40
C ALA A 107 22.24 -18.77 25.15
N LEU A 108 21.79 -19.50 26.18
CA LEU A 108 20.67 -19.09 27.02
C LEU A 108 20.91 -17.77 27.75
N ILE A 109 22.11 -17.60 28.35
CA ILE A 109 22.50 -16.35 28.99
C ILE A 109 22.54 -15.22 27.96
N SER A 110 23.06 -15.46 26.76
CA SER A 110 23.12 -14.47 25.67
C SER A 110 21.73 -14.00 25.27
N VAL A 111 20.78 -14.93 25.10
CA VAL A 111 19.38 -14.61 24.82
C VAL A 111 18.75 -13.79 25.93
N LEU A 112 18.98 -14.17 27.18
CA LEU A 112 18.45 -13.47 28.36
C LEU A 112 18.98 -12.05 28.44
N VAL A 113 20.30 -11.86 28.27
CA VAL A 113 20.95 -10.54 28.27
C VAL A 113 20.44 -9.68 27.13
N LEU A 114 20.39 -10.18 25.91
CA LEU A 114 19.84 -9.43 24.78
C LEU A 114 18.37 -9.06 24.98
N LYS A 115 17.56 -9.95 25.56
CA LYS A 115 16.15 -9.67 25.92
C LYS A 115 16.05 -8.57 26.97
N LEU A 116 16.86 -8.63 28.02
CA LEU A 116 16.88 -7.63 29.09
C LEU A 116 17.27 -6.24 28.57
N PHE A 117 18.29 -6.17 27.71
CA PHE A 117 18.76 -4.92 27.11
C PHE A 117 18.02 -4.50 25.85
N SER A 118 17.10 -5.32 25.34
CA SER A 118 16.29 -5.02 24.14
C SER A 118 15.60 -3.65 24.19
N PRO A 119 14.99 -3.19 25.32
CA PRO A 119 14.36 -1.87 25.35
C PRO A 119 15.36 -0.71 25.16
N LEU A 120 16.60 -0.89 25.63
CA LEU A 120 17.66 0.10 25.47
C LEU A 120 18.18 0.10 24.03
N ILE A 121 18.46 -1.08 23.47
CA ILE A 121 18.96 -1.24 22.10
C ILE A 121 17.96 -0.68 21.08
N ARG A 122 16.65 -0.88 21.30
CA ARG A 122 15.57 -0.35 20.46
C ARG A 122 15.50 1.17 20.41
N ARG A 123 16.03 1.88 21.41
CA ARG A 123 16.09 3.36 21.44
C ARG A 123 17.30 3.93 20.70
N MET A 124 18.25 3.07 20.32
CA MET A 124 19.49 3.46 19.65
C MET A 124 19.37 3.35 18.12
N THR A 125 20.30 4.00 17.41
CA THR A 125 20.42 3.77 15.96
C THR A 125 20.86 2.32 15.68
N VAL A 126 20.57 1.82 14.49
CA VAL A 126 20.94 0.45 14.10
C VAL A 126 22.44 0.17 14.30
N ARG A 127 23.29 1.15 14.00
CA ARG A 127 24.75 1.02 14.16
C ARG A 127 25.17 0.93 15.62
N THR A 128 24.70 1.85 16.46
CA THR A 128 25.03 1.88 17.89
C THR A 128 24.40 0.74 18.66
N GLY A 129 23.17 0.36 18.31
CA GLY A 129 22.46 -0.78 18.90
C GLY A 129 23.12 -2.12 18.55
N SER A 130 23.60 -2.32 17.31
CA SER A 130 24.33 -3.54 16.93
C SER A 130 25.71 -3.62 17.62
N LEU A 131 26.40 -2.48 17.80
CA LEU A 131 27.66 -2.45 18.56
C LEU A 131 27.43 -2.79 20.03
N LEU A 132 26.39 -2.24 20.66
CA LEU A 132 26.04 -2.57 22.04
C LEU A 132 25.68 -4.05 22.19
N ALA A 133 24.87 -4.59 21.28
CA ALA A 133 24.53 -6.02 21.27
C ALA A 133 25.78 -6.90 21.15
N PHE A 134 26.72 -6.55 20.28
CA PHE A 134 27.99 -7.25 20.15
C PHE A 134 28.83 -7.18 21.44
N MET A 135 28.96 -6.01 22.06
CA MET A 135 29.70 -5.84 23.33
C MET A 135 29.05 -6.65 24.45
N LEU A 136 27.73 -6.70 24.54
CA LEU A 136 27.01 -7.52 25.52
C LEU A 136 27.29 -9.02 25.30
N LEU A 137 27.25 -9.49 24.05
CA LEU A 137 27.58 -10.88 23.72
C LEU A 137 29.04 -11.21 24.09
N LEU A 138 29.98 -10.32 23.80
CA LEU A 138 31.37 -10.47 24.17
C LEU A 138 31.53 -10.57 25.70
N ALA A 139 30.87 -9.70 26.45
CA ALA A 139 30.87 -9.73 27.91
C ALA A 139 30.33 -11.05 28.47
N VAL A 140 29.24 -11.59 27.85
CA VAL A 140 28.71 -12.91 28.24
C VAL A 140 29.73 -14.02 27.98
N MET A 141 30.47 -13.99 26.86
CA MET A 141 31.50 -14.99 26.58
C MET A 141 32.64 -14.96 27.62
N VAL A 142 33.14 -13.75 27.95
CA VAL A 142 34.21 -13.60 28.94
C VAL A 142 33.74 -14.01 30.32
N ILE A 143 32.68 -13.37 30.82
CA ILE A 143 32.17 -13.60 32.19
C ILE A 143 31.67 -15.04 32.35
N GLY A 144 30.96 -15.57 31.37
CA GLY A 144 30.44 -16.94 31.41
C GLY A 144 31.57 -17.99 31.45
N THR A 145 32.67 -17.79 30.74
CA THR A 145 33.83 -18.66 30.79
C THR A 145 34.51 -18.58 32.17
N GLU A 146 34.72 -17.37 32.72
CA GLU A 146 35.28 -17.19 34.04
C GLU A 146 34.44 -17.83 35.15
N VAL A 147 33.11 -17.59 35.11
CA VAL A 147 32.16 -18.16 36.06
C VAL A 147 32.17 -19.69 36.00
N MET A 148 32.27 -20.26 34.78
CA MET A 148 32.36 -21.72 34.62
C MET A 148 33.62 -22.28 35.22
N VAL A 149 34.81 -21.70 34.96
CA VAL A 149 36.06 -22.18 35.50
C VAL A 149 36.07 -22.04 37.05
N PHE A 150 35.53 -20.93 37.57
CA PHE A 150 35.39 -20.74 39.03
C PHE A 150 34.45 -21.81 39.63
N ALA A 151 33.33 -22.10 39.02
CA ALA A 151 32.39 -23.10 39.50
C ALA A 151 33.00 -24.52 39.48
N LEU A 152 33.77 -24.89 38.43
CA LEU A 152 34.49 -26.16 38.39
C LEU A 152 35.51 -26.28 39.55
N TYR A 153 36.20 -25.18 39.89
CA TYR A 153 37.13 -25.15 41.03
C TYR A 153 36.40 -25.29 42.36
N ASP A 154 35.33 -24.52 42.58
CA ASP A 154 34.54 -24.55 43.81
C ASP A 154 33.91 -25.94 44.07
N LEU A 155 33.45 -26.59 43.01
CA LEU A 155 32.94 -27.98 43.04
C LEU A 155 34.03 -29.04 43.16
N ARG A 156 35.30 -28.63 43.27
CA ARG A 156 36.48 -29.51 43.37
C ARG A 156 36.64 -30.48 42.18
N LEU A 157 36.14 -30.09 41.01
CA LEU A 157 36.30 -30.86 39.78
C LEU A 157 37.65 -30.60 39.08
N ILE A 158 38.28 -29.46 39.40
CA ILE A 158 39.63 -29.11 38.96
C ILE A 158 40.52 -28.75 40.20
N PRO A 159 41.83 -29.12 40.16
CA PRO A 159 42.69 -28.95 41.34
C PRO A 159 43.14 -27.52 41.55
N GLU A 160 43.18 -26.72 40.48
CA GLU A 160 43.73 -25.37 40.50
C GLU A 160 42.68 -24.34 40.02
N ARG A 161 42.65 -23.15 40.63
CA ARG A 161 41.76 -22.06 40.24
C ARG A 161 42.06 -21.52 38.84
N TRP A 162 43.35 -21.56 38.43
CA TRP A 162 43.87 -21.06 37.16
C TRP A 162 44.69 -22.14 36.49
N PRO A 163 44.06 -23.19 35.94
CA PRO A 163 44.78 -24.25 35.23
C PRO A 163 45.44 -23.70 33.96
N ASP A 164 46.52 -24.36 33.48
CA ASP A 164 47.29 -23.94 32.31
C ASP A 164 46.45 -23.76 31.04
N TRP A 165 45.35 -24.51 30.91
CA TRP A 165 44.42 -24.43 29.76
C TRP A 165 43.44 -23.25 29.86
N HIS A 166 43.33 -22.54 30.98
CA HIS A 166 42.34 -21.48 31.23
C HIS A 166 42.40 -20.39 30.18
N TYR A 167 43.55 -19.77 29.94
CA TYR A 167 43.70 -18.71 28.94
C TYR A 167 43.41 -19.17 27.55
N SER A 168 43.81 -20.43 27.20
CA SER A 168 43.56 -21.04 25.92
C SER A 168 42.04 -21.24 25.68
N LEU A 169 41.26 -21.67 26.70
CA LEU A 169 39.85 -21.80 26.68
C LEU A 169 39.19 -20.43 26.49
N LEU A 170 39.57 -19.44 27.27
CA LEU A 170 39.03 -18.07 27.21
C LEU A 170 39.20 -17.46 25.80
N ILE A 171 40.44 -17.50 25.28
CA ILE A 171 40.74 -16.99 23.92
C ILE A 171 39.91 -17.69 22.87
N ARG A 172 39.81 -19.02 22.90
CA ARG A 172 39.01 -19.81 21.92
C ARG A 172 37.52 -19.45 22.01
N THR A 173 36.97 -19.36 23.23
CA THR A 173 35.55 -19.01 23.43
C THR A 173 35.26 -17.60 22.92
N VAL A 174 36.14 -16.63 23.21
CA VAL A 174 35.97 -15.25 22.74
C VAL A 174 36.12 -15.16 21.23
N LEU A 175 37.08 -15.83 20.61
CA LEU A 175 37.26 -15.82 19.14
C LEU A 175 36.08 -16.45 18.44
N VAL A 176 35.69 -17.68 18.80
CA VAL A 176 34.57 -18.38 18.18
C VAL A 176 33.27 -17.60 18.42
N GLY A 177 33.02 -17.17 19.67
CA GLY A 177 31.85 -16.39 20.04
C GLY A 177 31.79 -15.04 19.31
N SER A 178 32.90 -14.36 19.08
CA SER A 178 32.97 -13.11 18.29
C SER A 178 32.58 -13.35 16.83
N ILE A 179 33.13 -14.38 16.21
CA ILE A 179 32.80 -14.73 14.81
C ILE A 179 31.29 -15.01 14.69
N VAL A 180 30.76 -15.86 15.58
CA VAL A 180 29.34 -16.24 15.59
C VAL A 180 28.45 -15.02 15.82
N SER A 181 28.83 -14.16 16.78
CA SER A 181 28.09 -12.93 17.11
C SER A 181 28.07 -11.95 15.92
N ILE A 182 29.20 -11.77 15.25
CA ILE A 182 29.30 -10.90 14.07
C ILE A 182 28.43 -11.46 12.94
N LEU A 183 28.55 -12.76 12.62
CA LEU A 183 27.77 -13.39 11.58
C LEU A 183 26.28 -13.37 11.89
N GLY A 184 25.90 -13.68 13.13
CA GLY A 184 24.51 -13.63 13.60
C GLY A 184 23.91 -12.23 13.50
N LEU A 185 24.60 -11.20 14.00
CA LEU A 185 24.14 -9.82 13.89
C LEU A 185 24.06 -9.34 12.45
N ARG A 186 25.02 -9.70 11.61
CA ARG A 186 24.95 -9.39 10.16
C ARG A 186 23.78 -10.07 9.49
N TYR A 187 23.53 -11.33 9.79
CA TYR A 187 22.38 -12.06 9.28
C TYR A 187 21.06 -11.37 9.68
N LEU A 188 20.91 -11.01 10.98
CA LEU A 188 19.72 -10.31 11.46
C LEU A 188 19.51 -8.95 10.79
N LEU A 189 20.61 -8.19 10.59
CA LEU A 189 20.56 -6.91 9.88
C LEU A 189 20.16 -7.07 8.40
N MET A 190 20.69 -8.09 7.71
CA MET A 190 20.31 -8.38 6.33
C MET A 190 18.86 -8.84 6.21
N ALA A 191 18.43 -9.74 7.09
CA ALA A 191 17.04 -10.22 7.12
C ALA A 191 16.05 -9.07 7.37
N HIS A 192 16.37 -8.17 8.29
CA HIS A 192 15.56 -6.99 8.55
C HIS A 192 15.48 -6.06 7.34
N ARG A 193 16.61 -5.79 6.67
CA ARG A 193 16.62 -4.97 5.44
C ARG A 193 15.78 -5.59 4.33
N ALA A 194 15.94 -6.88 4.08
CA ALA A 194 15.15 -7.59 3.07
C ALA A 194 13.63 -7.54 3.37
N GLU A 195 13.25 -7.65 4.65
CA GLU A 195 11.86 -7.53 5.06
C GLU A 195 11.32 -6.11 4.84
N MET A 196 12.10 -5.07 5.17
CA MET A 196 11.70 -3.67 4.96
C MET A 196 11.60 -3.33 3.46
N GLU A 197 12.52 -3.81 2.63
CA GLU A 197 12.48 -3.65 1.18
C GLU A 197 11.24 -4.33 0.58
N SER A 198 10.94 -5.57 1.01
CA SER A 198 9.74 -6.29 0.57
C SER A 198 8.45 -5.58 0.97
N ARG A 199 8.36 -5.05 2.20
CA ARG A 199 7.21 -4.27 2.66
C ARG A 199 7.06 -2.97 1.86
N ALA A 200 8.15 -2.24 1.65
CA ALA A 200 8.14 -1.00 0.87
C ALA A 200 7.70 -1.27 -0.59
N GLU A 201 8.15 -2.38 -1.18
CA GLU A 201 7.70 -2.80 -2.52
C GLU A 201 6.21 -3.14 -2.55
N GLN A 202 5.71 -3.86 -1.55
CA GLN A 202 4.27 -4.18 -1.44
C GLN A 202 3.43 -2.91 -1.25
N GLU A 203 3.86 -1.99 -0.39
CA GLU A 203 3.19 -0.70 -0.18
C GLU A 203 3.18 0.14 -1.46
N ALA A 204 4.33 0.22 -2.15
CA ALA A 204 4.43 0.91 -3.44
C ALA A 204 3.53 0.29 -4.50
N ARG A 205 3.46 -1.06 -4.58
CA ARG A 205 2.53 -1.76 -5.48
C ARG A 205 1.07 -1.48 -5.13
N MET A 206 0.72 -1.52 -3.84
CA MET A 206 -0.63 -1.22 -3.37
C MET A 206 -1.01 0.24 -3.65
N GLN A 207 -0.10 1.18 -3.40
CA GLN A 207 -0.30 2.59 -3.70
C GLN A 207 -0.44 2.85 -5.21
N ALA A 208 0.35 2.15 -6.04
CA ALA A 208 0.22 2.20 -7.49
C ALA A 208 -1.13 1.64 -7.98
N LEU A 209 -1.65 0.56 -7.35
CA LEU A 209 -2.98 0.03 -7.63
C LEU A 209 -4.08 1.00 -7.20
N GLN A 210 -3.99 1.56 -6.01
CA GLN A 210 -4.96 2.56 -5.50
C GLN A 210 -4.97 3.84 -6.34
N SER A 211 -3.81 4.26 -6.88
CA SER A 211 -3.74 5.45 -7.73
C SER A 211 -4.38 5.28 -9.12
N ARG A 212 -4.60 4.03 -9.56
CA ARG A 212 -5.29 3.73 -10.83
C ARG A 212 -6.80 3.98 -10.75
N ILE A 213 -7.38 3.93 -9.56
CA ILE A 213 -8.80 4.17 -9.35
C ILE A 213 -8.94 5.52 -8.66
N ARG A 214 -9.60 6.48 -9.31
CA ARG A 214 -9.96 7.73 -8.64
C ARG A 214 -11.09 7.45 -7.63
N PRO A 215 -10.86 7.57 -6.31
CA PRO A 215 -11.89 7.23 -5.30
C PRO A 215 -13.17 8.04 -5.53
N HIS A 216 -13.02 9.30 -5.92
CA HIS A 216 -14.14 10.19 -6.21
C HIS A 216 -15.02 9.70 -7.38
N PHE A 217 -14.43 9.14 -8.44
CA PHE A 217 -15.18 8.52 -9.52
C PHE A 217 -16.01 7.34 -9.01
N LEU A 218 -15.40 6.44 -8.23
CA LEU A 218 -16.09 5.29 -7.68
C LEU A 218 -17.29 5.69 -6.82
N PHE A 219 -17.10 6.60 -5.85
CA PHE A 219 -18.19 7.04 -4.98
C PHE A 219 -19.32 7.71 -5.76
N ASN A 220 -18.98 8.55 -6.73
CA ASN A 220 -19.98 9.23 -7.55
C ASN A 220 -20.75 8.27 -8.46
N SER A 221 -20.07 7.32 -9.07
CA SER A 221 -20.70 6.28 -9.90
C SER A 221 -21.67 5.43 -9.07
N MET A 222 -21.24 4.97 -7.89
CA MET A 222 -22.10 4.20 -6.98
C MET A 222 -23.32 5.01 -6.52
N ASN A 223 -23.17 6.29 -6.21
CA ASN A 223 -24.29 7.16 -5.82
C ASN A 223 -25.28 7.36 -6.98
N SER A 224 -24.77 7.55 -8.21
CA SER A 224 -25.63 7.68 -9.40
C SER A 224 -26.40 6.39 -9.69
N ILE A 225 -25.74 5.23 -9.60
CA ILE A 225 -26.38 3.92 -9.77
C ILE A 225 -27.41 3.69 -8.65
N ALA A 226 -27.11 3.98 -7.41
CA ALA A 226 -28.05 3.86 -6.28
C ALA A 226 -29.30 4.76 -6.44
N SER A 227 -29.13 5.94 -7.01
CA SER A 227 -30.27 6.82 -7.36
C SER A 227 -31.13 6.18 -8.47
N LEU A 228 -30.47 5.60 -9.49
CA LEU A 228 -31.12 4.97 -10.63
C LEU A 228 -31.91 3.70 -10.23
N MET A 229 -31.46 2.96 -9.22
CA MET A 229 -32.14 1.74 -8.75
C MET A 229 -33.61 1.96 -8.36
N ARG A 230 -33.99 3.19 -7.99
CA ARG A 230 -35.37 3.52 -7.66
C ARG A 230 -36.20 3.99 -8.85
N SER A 231 -35.59 4.64 -9.84
CA SER A 231 -36.27 5.23 -10.99
C SER A 231 -36.24 4.33 -12.23
N ASP A 232 -35.13 3.63 -12.45
CA ASP A 232 -34.90 2.75 -13.62
C ASP A 232 -33.98 1.60 -13.22
N PRO A 233 -34.53 0.50 -12.59
CA PRO A 233 -33.75 -0.62 -12.12
C PRO A 233 -32.97 -1.34 -13.23
N ALA A 234 -33.54 -1.46 -14.41
CA ALA A 234 -32.90 -2.14 -15.54
C ALA A 234 -31.64 -1.38 -16.00
N ARG A 235 -31.71 -0.06 -16.06
CA ARG A 235 -30.57 0.79 -16.41
C ARG A 235 -29.54 0.82 -15.29
N ALA A 236 -29.95 0.72 -14.01
CA ALA A 236 -29.05 0.62 -12.90
C ALA A 236 -28.24 -0.69 -12.92
N GLU A 237 -28.87 -1.82 -13.30
CA GLU A 237 -28.20 -3.12 -13.45
C GLU A 237 -27.12 -3.06 -14.54
N ILE A 238 -27.43 -2.51 -15.71
CA ILE A 238 -26.47 -2.33 -16.80
C ILE A 238 -25.29 -1.46 -16.34
N ALA A 239 -25.56 -0.33 -15.69
CA ALA A 239 -24.51 0.56 -15.20
C ALA A 239 -23.62 -0.10 -14.13
N LEU A 240 -24.17 -0.99 -13.30
CA LEU A 240 -23.39 -1.75 -12.32
C LEU A 240 -22.49 -2.79 -13.00
N GLN A 241 -22.99 -3.47 -14.05
CA GLN A 241 -22.19 -4.39 -14.85
C GLN A 241 -21.05 -3.67 -15.58
N ASP A 242 -21.34 -2.52 -16.21
CA ASP A 242 -20.33 -1.69 -16.86
C ASP A 242 -19.25 -1.23 -15.87
N LEU A 243 -19.65 -0.84 -14.66
CA LEU A 243 -18.71 -0.46 -13.59
C LEU A 243 -17.82 -1.64 -13.19
N ALA A 244 -18.39 -2.84 -13.03
CA ALA A 244 -17.63 -4.05 -12.68
C ALA A 244 -16.63 -4.44 -13.78
N ASP A 245 -17.03 -4.36 -15.06
CA ASP A 245 -16.14 -4.66 -16.19
C ASP A 245 -15.03 -3.63 -16.32
N LEU A 246 -15.34 -2.36 -16.12
CA LEU A 246 -14.33 -1.29 -16.05
C LEU A 246 -13.27 -1.56 -14.97
N PHE A 247 -13.69 -1.96 -13.76
CA PHE A 247 -12.76 -2.31 -12.69
C PHE A 247 -11.89 -3.52 -13.03
N ARG A 248 -12.46 -4.53 -13.66
CA ARG A 248 -11.69 -5.72 -14.09
C ARG A 248 -10.56 -5.33 -15.03
N VAL A 249 -10.81 -4.42 -15.97
CA VAL A 249 -9.80 -3.95 -16.92
C VAL A 249 -8.78 -3.02 -16.25
N LEU A 250 -9.21 -2.13 -15.34
CA LEU A 250 -8.31 -1.24 -14.59
C LEU A 250 -7.30 -2.01 -13.74
N LEU A 251 -7.70 -3.17 -13.21
CA LEU A 251 -6.83 -4.05 -12.41
C LEU A 251 -5.96 -4.96 -13.28
N ALA A 252 -6.21 -5.05 -14.60
CA ALA A 252 -5.41 -5.83 -15.53
C ALA A 252 -4.02 -5.20 -15.77
N ASP A 253 -3.11 -6.00 -16.36
CA ASP A 253 -1.76 -5.54 -16.69
C ASP A 253 -1.78 -4.52 -17.84
N ALA A 254 -1.52 -3.27 -17.52
CA ALA A 254 -1.48 -2.16 -18.47
C ALA A 254 -0.27 -2.20 -19.43
N ARG A 255 0.63 -3.18 -19.31
CA ARG A 255 1.82 -3.32 -20.16
C ARG A 255 1.55 -4.08 -21.47
N LYS A 256 0.36 -4.63 -21.63
CA LYS A 256 -0.01 -5.41 -22.82
C LYS A 256 -0.56 -4.50 -23.91
N LEU A 257 -0.34 -4.91 -25.18
CA LEU A 257 -1.06 -4.37 -26.31
C LEU A 257 -2.45 -5.05 -26.39
N VAL A 258 -3.47 -4.26 -26.63
CA VAL A 258 -4.86 -4.71 -26.79
C VAL A 258 -5.45 -4.16 -28.08
N PRO A 259 -6.46 -4.81 -28.68
CA PRO A 259 -7.15 -4.25 -29.83
C PRO A 259 -7.79 -2.90 -29.49
N ILE A 260 -7.70 -1.94 -30.41
CA ILE A 260 -8.31 -0.61 -30.27
C ILE A 260 -9.84 -0.70 -30.06
N SER A 261 -10.47 -1.76 -30.57
CA SER A 261 -11.88 -2.02 -30.34
C SER A 261 -12.19 -2.29 -28.86
N ALA A 262 -11.31 -2.99 -28.14
CA ALA A 262 -11.46 -3.25 -26.72
C ALA A 262 -11.27 -1.96 -25.89
N GLU A 263 -10.22 -1.17 -26.17
CA GLU A 263 -10.02 0.14 -25.53
C GLU A 263 -11.20 1.09 -25.75
N ARG A 264 -11.74 1.09 -26.97
CA ARG A 264 -12.91 1.91 -27.28
C ARG A 264 -14.16 1.46 -26.53
N GLU A 265 -14.38 0.16 -26.38
CA GLU A 265 -15.54 -0.36 -25.63
C GLU A 265 -15.48 0.02 -24.16
N ILE A 266 -14.33 -0.20 -23.51
CA ILE A 266 -14.11 0.22 -22.11
C ILE A 266 -14.25 1.73 -21.95
N SER A 267 -13.70 2.50 -22.89
CA SER A 267 -13.85 3.96 -22.90
C SER A 267 -15.30 4.40 -23.02
N ARG A 268 -16.11 3.67 -23.81
CA ARG A 268 -17.53 3.93 -23.96
C ARG A 268 -18.30 3.64 -22.67
N GLN A 269 -18.07 2.49 -22.04
CA GLN A 269 -18.66 2.14 -20.74
C GLN A 269 -18.33 3.19 -19.67
N TYR A 270 -17.08 3.61 -19.59
CA TYR A 270 -16.66 4.70 -18.70
C TYR A 270 -17.47 5.99 -18.95
N LEU A 271 -17.61 6.38 -20.21
CA LEU A 271 -18.33 7.61 -20.58
C LEU A 271 -19.85 7.52 -20.32
N GLU A 272 -20.46 6.35 -20.47
CA GLU A 272 -21.87 6.14 -20.12
C GLU A 272 -22.09 6.29 -18.59
N ILE A 273 -21.18 5.76 -17.76
CA ILE A 273 -21.23 5.95 -16.31
C ILE A 273 -21.08 7.44 -15.94
N GLU A 274 -20.15 8.16 -16.57
CA GLU A 274 -19.98 9.60 -16.36
C GLU A 274 -21.20 10.41 -16.82
N LYS A 275 -21.85 9.97 -17.88
CA LYS A 275 -23.08 10.60 -18.38
C LYS A 275 -24.24 10.44 -17.41
N LEU A 276 -24.34 9.33 -16.66
CA LEU A 276 -25.33 9.19 -15.57
C LEU A 276 -25.14 10.26 -14.49
N ARG A 277 -23.89 10.61 -14.20
CA ARG A 277 -23.52 11.61 -13.19
C ARG A 277 -23.70 13.06 -13.67
N LEU A 278 -23.26 13.33 -14.89
CA LEU A 278 -23.20 14.69 -15.42
C LEU A 278 -24.47 15.10 -16.21
N GLY A 279 -25.27 14.11 -16.61
CA GLY A 279 -26.49 14.36 -17.39
C GLY A 279 -26.22 15.09 -18.69
N ASP A 280 -27.04 16.08 -19.00
CA ASP A 280 -26.95 16.87 -20.24
C ASP A 280 -25.72 17.77 -20.32
N ARG A 281 -24.99 17.92 -19.21
CA ARG A 281 -23.71 18.67 -19.19
C ARG A 281 -22.60 17.95 -19.95
N LEU A 282 -22.68 16.61 -20.11
CA LEU A 282 -21.71 15.83 -20.89
C LEU A 282 -22.31 15.44 -22.24
N LYS A 283 -21.83 16.06 -23.32
CA LYS A 283 -22.13 15.66 -24.70
C LYS A 283 -20.92 14.93 -25.25
N ILE A 284 -21.16 13.74 -25.85
CA ILE A 284 -20.09 12.87 -26.36
C ILE A 284 -20.23 12.76 -27.86
N ASN A 285 -19.14 13.03 -28.59
CA ASN A 285 -19.10 12.90 -30.05
C ASN A 285 -17.94 11.98 -30.46
N TRP A 286 -18.27 10.78 -30.95
CA TRP A 286 -17.32 9.81 -31.46
C TRP A 286 -17.26 9.88 -32.98
N GLN A 287 -16.05 9.97 -33.54
CA GLN A 287 -15.79 9.87 -34.98
C GLN A 287 -14.69 8.82 -35.19
N VAL A 288 -15.03 7.77 -35.95
CA VAL A 288 -14.10 6.65 -36.21
C VAL A 288 -14.06 6.38 -37.73
N ASN A 289 -12.90 6.65 -38.33
CA ASN A 289 -12.70 6.55 -39.77
C ASN A 289 -11.50 5.66 -40.09
N ASN A 290 -11.72 4.62 -40.94
CA ASN A 290 -10.65 3.76 -41.48
C ASN A 290 -9.71 3.13 -40.40
N VAL A 291 -10.20 2.84 -39.18
CA VAL A 291 -9.43 2.20 -38.12
C VAL A 291 -9.66 0.69 -38.19
N PRO A 292 -8.63 -0.12 -38.45
CA PRO A 292 -8.76 -1.57 -38.37
C PRO A 292 -9.12 -2.00 -36.94
N ARG A 293 -10.14 -2.87 -36.79
CA ARG A 293 -10.58 -3.34 -35.46
C ARG A 293 -9.50 -4.07 -34.70
N SER A 294 -8.58 -4.71 -35.41
CA SER A 294 -7.43 -5.45 -34.85
C SER A 294 -6.19 -4.57 -34.61
N ALA A 295 -6.23 -3.27 -34.93
CA ALA A 295 -5.13 -2.37 -34.61
C ALA A 295 -4.85 -2.40 -33.09
N LEU A 296 -3.57 -2.61 -32.74
CA LEU A 296 -3.15 -2.74 -31.35
C LEU A 296 -2.73 -1.38 -30.76
N ILE A 297 -3.12 -1.16 -29.50
CA ILE A 297 -2.76 0.02 -28.70
C ILE A 297 -2.36 -0.46 -27.31
N PRO A 298 -1.44 0.22 -26.60
CA PRO A 298 -1.17 -0.09 -25.20
C PRO A 298 -2.45 0.02 -24.36
N ALA A 299 -2.72 -0.99 -23.54
CA ALA A 299 -3.90 -0.99 -22.67
C ALA A 299 -3.98 0.25 -21.77
N LEU A 300 -5.19 0.72 -21.49
CA LEU A 300 -5.44 1.92 -20.67
C LEU A 300 -4.79 3.19 -21.26
N THR A 301 -4.84 3.36 -22.59
CA THR A 301 -4.37 4.57 -23.26
C THR A 301 -5.46 5.61 -23.41
N LEU A 302 -6.65 5.23 -23.87
CA LEU A 302 -7.76 6.17 -24.09
C LEU A 302 -8.39 6.62 -22.79
N GLN A 303 -8.64 5.71 -21.86
CA GLN A 303 -9.38 5.99 -20.64
C GLN A 303 -8.77 7.13 -19.79
N PRO A 304 -7.46 7.17 -19.45
CA PRO A 304 -6.91 8.28 -18.66
C PRO A 304 -7.01 9.64 -19.38
N LEU A 305 -7.03 9.64 -20.71
CA LEU A 305 -7.22 10.86 -21.51
C LEU A 305 -8.67 11.37 -21.40
N LEU A 306 -9.64 10.46 -21.44
CA LEU A 306 -11.05 10.78 -21.28
C LEU A 306 -11.37 11.24 -19.86
N GLU A 307 -10.81 10.56 -18.85
CA GLU A 307 -10.87 11.01 -17.45
C GLU A 307 -10.33 12.43 -17.27
N ASN A 308 -9.21 12.72 -17.91
CA ASN A 308 -8.60 14.04 -17.87
C ASN A 308 -9.49 15.10 -18.53
N ALA A 309 -10.05 14.78 -19.70
CA ALA A 309 -10.93 15.67 -20.45
C ALA A 309 -12.22 15.99 -19.67
N ILE A 310 -12.81 14.99 -18.99
CA ILE A 310 -14.00 15.21 -18.17
C ILE A 310 -13.65 16.02 -16.93
N TYR A 311 -12.66 15.60 -16.14
CA TYR A 311 -12.36 16.20 -14.84
C TYR A 311 -11.87 17.65 -14.96
N HIS A 312 -11.05 17.95 -15.99
CA HIS A 312 -10.46 19.28 -16.18
C HIS A 312 -11.22 20.15 -17.18
N GLY A 313 -11.95 19.55 -18.11
CA GLY A 313 -12.62 20.30 -19.16
C GLY A 313 -14.14 20.42 -18.97
N ILE A 314 -14.82 19.33 -18.63
CA ILE A 314 -16.30 19.31 -18.59
C ILE A 314 -16.84 19.60 -17.17
N GLU A 315 -16.34 18.91 -16.18
CA GLU A 315 -16.85 18.99 -14.80
C GLU A 315 -16.74 20.39 -14.17
N PRO A 316 -15.69 21.17 -14.41
CA PRO A 316 -15.56 22.53 -13.85
C PRO A 316 -16.53 23.55 -14.48
N ARG A 317 -17.08 23.25 -15.66
CA ARG A 317 -17.97 24.17 -16.38
C ARG A 317 -19.41 23.99 -15.94
N PHE A 318 -20.07 25.08 -15.61
CA PHE A 318 -21.49 25.06 -15.22
C PHE A 318 -22.37 24.50 -16.35
N GLN A 319 -22.15 24.96 -17.57
CA GLN A 319 -22.89 24.51 -18.76
C GLN A 319 -22.38 23.18 -19.32
N GLY A 320 -21.31 22.60 -18.74
CA GLY A 320 -20.67 21.42 -19.28
C GLY A 320 -19.96 21.67 -20.60
N GLY A 321 -20.01 20.67 -21.49
CA GLY A 321 -19.38 20.80 -22.80
C GLY A 321 -19.45 19.53 -23.63
N THR A 322 -18.87 19.59 -24.83
CA THR A 322 -18.77 18.46 -25.74
C THR A 322 -17.37 17.86 -25.69
N LEU A 323 -17.30 16.58 -25.33
CA LEU A 323 -16.11 15.75 -25.47
C LEU A 323 -16.11 15.16 -26.88
N ARG A 324 -15.12 15.50 -27.68
CA ARG A 324 -14.96 14.97 -29.04
C ARG A 324 -13.79 13.97 -29.05
N ILE A 325 -14.05 12.80 -29.63
CA ILE A 325 -13.08 11.71 -29.71
C ILE A 325 -13.02 11.27 -31.17
N GLU A 326 -11.88 11.51 -31.79
CA GLU A 326 -11.67 11.21 -33.19
C GLU A 326 -10.57 10.16 -33.33
N LEU A 327 -10.85 9.07 -34.04
CA LEU A 327 -9.88 8.04 -34.36
C LEU A 327 -9.88 7.85 -35.90
N TRP A 328 -8.69 7.91 -36.49
CA TRP A 328 -8.56 7.62 -37.90
C TRP A 328 -7.25 6.92 -38.25
N GLY A 329 -7.35 6.04 -39.23
CA GLY A 329 -6.19 5.37 -39.84
C GLY A 329 -5.80 6.05 -41.14
N GLU A 330 -4.52 6.42 -41.26
CA GLU A 330 -3.95 7.06 -42.41
C GLU A 330 -2.50 6.63 -42.61
N ASN A 331 -2.12 6.15 -43.78
CA ASN A 331 -0.75 5.75 -44.13
C ASN A 331 -0.09 4.82 -43.09
N GLU A 332 -0.80 3.72 -42.74
CA GLU A 332 -0.39 2.76 -41.70
C GLU A 332 -0.15 3.40 -40.30
N THR A 333 -0.72 4.56 -40.08
CA THR A 333 -0.66 5.28 -38.82
C THR A 333 -2.05 5.41 -38.20
N LEU A 334 -2.18 5.03 -36.94
CA LEU A 334 -3.35 5.29 -36.12
C LEU A 334 -3.20 6.66 -35.46
N ASN A 335 -4.17 7.52 -35.71
CA ASN A 335 -4.28 8.81 -35.05
C ASN A 335 -5.47 8.81 -34.09
N VAL A 336 -5.28 9.42 -32.93
CA VAL A 336 -6.31 9.67 -31.92
C VAL A 336 -6.27 11.13 -31.55
N LEU A 337 -7.42 11.82 -31.61
CA LEU A 337 -7.57 13.19 -31.14
C LEU A 337 -8.72 13.26 -30.15
N ILE A 338 -8.39 13.69 -28.93
CA ILE A 338 -9.37 13.95 -27.88
C ILE A 338 -9.41 15.45 -27.62
N SER A 339 -10.62 16.02 -27.71
CA SER A 339 -10.81 17.46 -27.58
C SER A 339 -11.90 17.77 -26.55
N ASN A 340 -11.65 18.68 -25.64
CA ASN A 340 -12.60 19.16 -24.64
C ASN A 340 -12.49 20.67 -24.46
N PRO A 341 -13.54 21.37 -24.01
CA PRO A 341 -13.47 22.80 -23.72
C PRO A 341 -12.53 23.08 -22.54
N LEU A 342 -11.90 24.26 -22.57
CA LEU A 342 -11.14 24.77 -21.43
C LEU A 342 -12.08 25.14 -20.28
N PRO A 343 -11.67 25.00 -19.01
CA PRO A 343 -12.46 25.39 -17.86
C PRO A 343 -12.72 26.90 -17.83
N ASP A 344 -13.91 27.31 -17.34
CA ASP A 344 -14.27 28.71 -17.23
C ASP A 344 -13.41 29.48 -16.24
N VAL A 345 -12.93 28.77 -15.18
CA VAL A 345 -12.01 29.32 -14.18
C VAL A 345 -10.80 28.40 -14.07
N PRO A 346 -9.58 28.91 -14.22
CA PRO A 346 -8.38 28.10 -14.02
C PRO A 346 -8.34 27.60 -12.56
N LYS A 347 -8.53 26.31 -12.33
CA LYS A 347 -8.31 25.72 -11.00
C LYS A 347 -6.80 25.70 -10.73
N HIS A 348 -6.33 26.57 -9.82
CA HIS A 348 -4.99 26.49 -9.27
C HIS A 348 -4.78 25.14 -8.54
N ALA A 349 -3.62 24.51 -8.82
CA ALA A 349 -2.98 23.52 -7.98
C ALA A 349 -3.30 22.01 -8.09
N HIS A 350 -4.00 21.50 -9.08
CA HIS A 350 -4.06 20.03 -9.25
C HIS A 350 -3.21 19.48 -10.42
N GLY A 351 -2.20 20.26 -10.84
CA GLY A 351 -1.36 19.93 -12.03
C GLY A 351 -0.43 18.73 -11.88
N LYS A 352 -0.15 18.23 -10.67
CA LYS A 352 0.80 17.11 -10.50
C LYS A 352 0.23 15.78 -10.99
N GLY A 353 -1.02 15.45 -10.67
CA GLY A 353 -1.63 14.18 -11.07
C GLY A 353 -1.84 14.05 -12.59
N ASN A 354 -2.20 15.15 -13.25
CA ASN A 354 -2.38 15.19 -14.70
C ASN A 354 -1.07 14.98 -15.45
N LYS A 355 0.02 15.64 -15.02
CA LYS A 355 1.34 15.47 -15.62
C LYS A 355 1.83 14.03 -15.54
N ILE A 356 1.60 13.34 -14.41
CA ILE A 356 1.99 11.94 -14.21
C ILE A 356 1.20 11.01 -15.15
N ALA A 357 -0.11 11.21 -15.30
CA ALA A 357 -0.93 10.39 -16.19
C ALA A 357 -0.50 10.53 -17.67
N MET A 358 -0.26 11.77 -18.12
CA MET A 358 0.21 12.05 -19.48
C MET A 358 1.61 11.49 -19.73
N GLU A 359 2.51 11.62 -18.76
CA GLU A 359 3.86 11.06 -18.84
C GLU A 359 3.85 9.53 -18.92
N ASN A 360 3.00 8.88 -18.15
CA ASN A 360 2.82 7.44 -18.20
C ASN A 360 2.31 6.95 -19.56
N ILE A 361 1.41 7.69 -20.20
CA ILE A 361 0.93 7.36 -21.56
C ILE A 361 2.09 7.54 -22.55
N ARG A 362 2.81 8.65 -22.49
CA ARG A 362 3.97 8.90 -23.36
C ARG A 362 5.00 7.79 -23.22
N MET A 363 5.37 7.43 -22.00
CA MET A 363 6.34 6.37 -21.72
C MET A 363 5.88 5.02 -22.30
N ARG A 364 4.59 4.66 -22.16
CA ARG A 364 4.04 3.42 -22.74
C ARG A 364 4.08 3.42 -24.25
N LEU A 365 3.71 4.52 -24.89
CA LEU A 365 3.80 4.66 -26.33
C LEU A 365 5.25 4.50 -26.82
N THR A 366 6.19 5.17 -26.18
CA THR A 366 7.62 5.05 -26.49
C THR A 366 8.15 3.64 -26.25
N THR A 367 7.74 2.97 -25.17
CA THR A 367 8.16 1.60 -24.87
C THR A 367 7.72 0.61 -25.94
N HIS A 368 6.52 0.75 -26.51
CA HIS A 368 5.98 -0.19 -27.48
C HIS A 368 6.33 0.16 -28.94
N PHE A 369 6.46 1.44 -29.28
CA PHE A 369 6.56 1.90 -30.66
C PHE A 369 7.81 2.78 -30.91
N GLY A 370 8.62 3.04 -29.89
CA GLY A 370 9.82 3.88 -30.02
C GLY A 370 9.50 5.29 -30.49
N GLU A 371 10.30 5.80 -31.40
CA GLU A 371 10.15 7.13 -32.01
C GLU A 371 9.02 7.21 -33.03
N SER A 372 8.45 6.04 -33.44
CA SER A 372 7.32 5.99 -34.36
C SER A 372 6.00 6.44 -33.74
N ALA A 373 5.96 6.60 -32.41
CA ALA A 373 4.80 7.12 -31.71
C ALA A 373 5.08 8.53 -31.17
N SER A 374 4.05 9.35 -31.16
CA SER A 374 4.11 10.70 -30.62
C SER A 374 2.85 11.09 -29.87
N MET A 375 3.01 11.96 -28.88
CA MET A 375 1.92 12.56 -28.12
C MET A 375 2.11 14.06 -28.07
N GLN A 376 1.14 14.79 -28.58
CA GLN A 376 1.11 16.25 -28.62
C GLN A 376 -0.07 16.76 -27.80
N VAL A 377 0.14 17.81 -27.05
CA VAL A 377 -0.88 18.50 -26.25
C VAL A 377 -0.85 19.97 -26.64
N PHE A 378 -1.98 20.52 -27.03
CA PHE A 378 -2.09 21.91 -27.42
C PHE A 378 -3.47 22.49 -27.09
N GLN A 379 -3.57 23.80 -27.15
CA GLN A 379 -4.82 24.52 -26.93
C GLN A 379 -5.10 25.38 -28.19
N ASP A 380 -6.30 25.29 -28.69
CA ASP A 380 -6.76 26.08 -29.84
C ASP A 380 -8.26 26.32 -29.77
N GLY A 381 -8.72 27.49 -30.20
CA GLY A 381 -10.15 27.82 -30.26
C GLY A 381 -10.93 27.64 -28.95
N GLY A 382 -10.30 27.85 -27.79
CA GLY A 382 -10.92 27.65 -26.47
C GLY A 382 -11.08 26.18 -26.08
N GLN A 383 -10.41 25.28 -26.77
CA GLN A 383 -10.39 23.86 -26.51
C GLN A 383 -8.99 23.35 -26.15
N TYR A 384 -8.96 22.30 -25.35
CA TYR A 384 -7.78 21.51 -25.02
C TYR A 384 -7.78 20.25 -25.87
N HIS A 385 -6.65 19.98 -26.52
CA HIS A 385 -6.46 18.89 -27.44
C HIS A 385 -5.32 17.98 -27.00
N VAL A 386 -5.55 16.68 -27.06
CA VAL A 386 -4.52 15.65 -26.93
C VAL A 386 -4.54 14.81 -28.21
N LYS A 387 -3.43 14.85 -28.95
CA LYS A 387 -3.25 14.09 -30.19
C LYS A 387 -2.21 13.01 -29.97
N LEU A 388 -2.61 11.74 -30.25
CA LEU A 388 -1.70 10.59 -30.29
C LEU A 388 -1.52 10.18 -31.74
N ARG A 389 -0.31 9.75 -32.06
CA ARG A 389 0.03 9.16 -33.34
C ARG A 389 0.90 7.93 -33.09
N MET A 390 0.56 6.80 -33.72
CA MET A 390 1.29 5.54 -33.56
C MET A 390 1.13 4.66 -34.79
N PRO A 391 2.08 3.74 -35.07
CA PRO A 391 1.94 2.83 -36.20
C PRO A 391 0.78 1.84 -35.97
N ILE A 392 0.11 1.44 -37.04
CA ILE A 392 -0.90 0.38 -37.02
C ILE A 392 -0.19 -0.97 -36.99
N VAL A 393 -0.15 -1.57 -35.80
CA VAL A 393 0.29 -2.95 -35.61
C VAL A 393 -0.96 -3.82 -35.53
N ARG A 394 -1.01 -4.89 -36.32
CA ARG A 394 -2.14 -5.83 -36.35
C ARG A 394 -1.77 -7.06 -35.51
N GLY A 395 -2.67 -7.47 -34.62
CA GLY A 395 -2.52 -8.68 -33.79
C GLY A 395 -3.16 -9.92 -34.42
#